data_810782ec07ee6f014cbe3bb3042e8201
#
_entry.id   810782ec07ee6f014cbe3bb3042e8201
#
_cell.length_a   1.000
_cell.length_b   1.000
_cell.length_c   1.000
_cell.angle_alpha   90.00
_cell.angle_beta   90.00
_cell.angle_gamma   90.00
#
_symmetry.space_group_name_H-M   'P 1'
#
loop_
_entity.id
_entity.type
_entity.pdbx_description
1 polymer ?
#
loop_
_entity_poly.entity_id
_entity_poly.type
_entity_poly.pdbx_seq_one_letter_code
_entity_poly.pdbx_strand_id
1 'polypeptide(L)'
;LIFYPQLLKYFEMPDTVIAVTGTNGKTTVSNLIGEILGKNGFDLISNSFGGNVDTGIASILLDNCTLSGKFKKNTALFEMDERSAPRVLPYLRPDWLVCTNLQRDSMKRNAHPEFIFRILNENMPEKTKLILNGDDLISGRLAPENKRSYFGISKLKYETPTEDNIICDISDCPECGSELDFEFRHYNHIGRAVCRRCGFSTPEIDYDMTSDEHDTAVIMHNGKPEKYRLLNKRITDYYNVTAAVAFCREFGLSEQQVADSLNGMNIVKSRYDNFEACGKEVIVSLAKGQNPVACSG
;
A
#
# COMPACT_ATOMS: atom_id res chain seq x y z
N LEU A 1 -4.19 -19.03 -20.42
CA LEU A 1 -3.37 -17.91 -19.94
C LEU A 1 -1.88 -18.14 -20.17
N ILE A 2 -1.35 -19.32 -19.87
CA ILE A 2 0.04 -19.68 -20.16
C ILE A 2 0.37 -19.51 -21.65
N PHE A 3 -0.61 -19.80 -22.52
CA PHE A 3 -0.47 -19.70 -23.98
C PHE A 3 -0.79 -18.32 -24.55
N TYR A 4 -1.31 -17.38 -23.72
CA TYR A 4 -1.70 -16.06 -24.21
C TYR A 4 -1.42 -14.98 -23.16
N PRO A 5 -0.16 -14.58 -22.97
CA PRO A 5 0.25 -13.65 -21.90
C PRO A 5 -0.33 -12.22 -22.07
N GLN A 6 -0.83 -11.89 -23.26
CA GLN A 6 -1.41 -10.57 -23.54
C GLN A 6 -2.95 -10.54 -23.46
N LEU A 7 -3.56 -11.51 -22.78
CA LEU A 7 -5.03 -11.60 -22.73
C LEU A 7 -5.68 -10.32 -22.15
N LEU A 8 -5.02 -9.66 -21.19
CA LEU A 8 -5.53 -8.43 -20.58
C LEU A 8 -5.89 -7.32 -21.59
N LYS A 9 -5.23 -7.27 -22.74
CA LYS A 9 -5.50 -6.25 -23.76
C LYS A 9 -6.87 -6.36 -24.46
N TYR A 10 -7.54 -7.50 -24.32
CA TYR A 10 -8.82 -7.77 -24.97
C TYR A 10 -10.03 -7.52 -24.08
N PHE A 11 -9.81 -7.17 -22.81
CA PHE A 11 -10.89 -6.79 -21.93
C PHE A 11 -11.23 -5.30 -22.08
N GLU A 12 -12.51 -5.01 -22.18
CA GLU A 12 -13.03 -3.68 -21.83
C GLU A 12 -13.07 -3.65 -20.30
N MET A 13 -12.19 -2.84 -19.69
CA MET A 13 -12.09 -2.80 -18.22
C MET A 13 -13.39 -2.26 -17.60
N PRO A 14 -13.70 -2.63 -16.33
CA PRO A 14 -14.76 -1.98 -15.56
C PRO A 14 -14.59 -0.47 -15.53
N ASP A 15 -15.70 0.27 -15.27
CA ASP A 15 -15.72 1.74 -15.27
C ASP A 15 -14.72 2.37 -14.30
N THR A 16 -14.41 1.66 -13.21
CA THR A 16 -13.40 2.07 -12.23
C THR A 16 -12.48 0.90 -11.91
N VAL A 17 -11.19 1.13 -12.06
CA VAL A 17 -10.16 0.15 -11.74
C VAL A 17 -9.21 0.71 -10.69
N ILE A 18 -9.06 -0.03 -9.60
CA ILE A 18 -8.20 0.29 -8.46
C ILE A 18 -7.12 -0.77 -8.37
N ALA A 19 -5.86 -0.36 -8.29
CA ALA A 19 -4.74 -1.26 -8.06
C ALA A 19 -4.08 -0.96 -6.70
N VAL A 20 -3.71 -1.99 -5.98
CA VAL A 20 -2.92 -1.90 -4.74
C VAL A 20 -1.62 -2.66 -4.96
N THR A 21 -0.50 -1.98 -4.78
CA THR A 21 0.85 -2.55 -4.95
C THR A 21 1.76 -2.15 -3.79
N GLY A 22 2.97 -2.70 -3.76
CA GLY A 22 3.98 -2.42 -2.74
C GLY A 22 4.54 -3.69 -2.10
N THR A 23 5.68 -3.63 -1.48
CA THR A 23 6.39 -4.80 -0.95
C THR A 23 5.61 -5.48 0.18
N ASN A 24 5.15 -4.70 1.16
CA ASN A 24 4.41 -5.18 2.32
C ASN A 24 3.05 -4.46 2.43
N GLY A 25 2.07 -5.11 3.06
CA GLY A 25 0.76 -4.49 3.35
C GLY A 25 -0.27 -4.57 2.22
N LYS A 26 0.08 -4.94 0.99
CA LYS A 26 -0.84 -5.02 -0.18
C LYS A 26 -2.17 -5.69 0.14
N THR A 27 -2.13 -6.93 0.61
CA THR A 27 -3.32 -7.73 0.92
C THR A 27 -4.18 -7.09 2.01
N THR A 28 -3.53 -6.55 3.05
CA THR A 28 -4.25 -5.88 4.14
C THR A 28 -4.95 -4.61 3.64
N VAL A 29 -4.25 -3.75 2.91
CA VAL A 29 -4.82 -2.51 2.36
C VAL A 29 -5.91 -2.82 1.34
N SER A 30 -5.70 -3.79 0.45
CA SER A 30 -6.72 -4.22 -0.52
C SER A 30 -7.98 -4.74 0.18
N ASN A 31 -7.85 -5.55 1.23
CA ASN A 31 -8.98 -6.06 1.99
C ASN A 31 -9.70 -4.92 2.74
N LEU A 32 -8.97 -3.99 3.37
CA LEU A 32 -9.56 -2.83 4.03
C LEU A 32 -10.37 -1.98 3.05
N ILE A 33 -9.78 -1.64 1.91
CA ILE A 33 -10.46 -0.87 0.85
C ILE A 33 -11.69 -1.64 0.36
N GLY A 34 -11.55 -2.93 0.08
CA GLY A 34 -12.63 -3.77 -0.41
C GLY A 34 -13.82 -3.83 0.56
N GLU A 35 -13.55 -3.98 1.87
CA GLU A 35 -14.59 -4.00 2.89
C GLU A 35 -15.25 -2.62 3.07
N ILE A 36 -14.45 -1.54 3.09
CA ILE A 36 -15.01 -0.17 3.19
C ILE A 36 -15.91 0.12 2.00
N LEU A 37 -15.44 -0.14 0.78
CA LEU A 37 -16.24 0.09 -0.43
C LEU A 37 -17.49 -0.80 -0.45
N GLY A 38 -17.37 -2.08 -0.12
CA GLY A 38 -18.49 -3.02 -0.06
C GLY A 38 -19.58 -2.59 0.92
N LYS A 39 -19.22 -2.13 2.13
CA LYS A 39 -20.17 -1.58 3.11
C LYS A 39 -20.84 -0.28 2.66
N ASN A 40 -20.24 0.43 1.71
CA ASN A 40 -20.78 1.64 1.11
C ASN A 40 -21.48 1.38 -0.25
N GLY A 41 -21.83 0.13 -0.55
CA GLY A 41 -22.68 -0.24 -1.68
C GLY A 41 -21.96 -0.46 -3.01
N PHE A 42 -20.61 -0.51 -3.01
CA PHE A 42 -19.85 -0.85 -4.20
C PHE A 42 -19.76 -2.37 -4.36
N ASP A 43 -20.18 -2.88 -5.52
CA ASP A 43 -20.00 -4.28 -5.87
C ASP A 43 -18.69 -4.48 -6.65
N LEU A 44 -17.76 -5.21 -6.05
CA LEU A 44 -16.36 -5.25 -6.50
C LEU A 44 -15.99 -6.56 -7.20
N ILE A 45 -15.24 -6.45 -8.29
CA ILE A 45 -14.39 -7.53 -8.81
C ILE A 45 -13.08 -7.46 -8.05
N SER A 46 -12.67 -8.53 -7.37
CA SER A 46 -11.44 -8.52 -6.57
C SER A 46 -10.70 -9.85 -6.63
N ASN A 47 -9.36 -9.79 -6.56
CA ASN A 47 -8.49 -10.96 -6.44
C ASN A 47 -8.04 -11.22 -4.99
N SER A 48 -8.85 -10.87 -4.01
CA SER A 48 -8.57 -11.03 -2.57
C SER A 48 -8.21 -12.46 -2.14
N PHE A 49 -8.61 -13.47 -2.90
CA PHE A 49 -8.28 -14.89 -2.66
C PHE A 49 -6.96 -15.33 -3.30
N GLY A 50 -6.18 -14.45 -3.87
CA GLY A 50 -4.89 -14.73 -4.49
C GLY A 50 -4.84 -14.38 -5.98
N GLY A 51 -3.64 -14.54 -6.59
CA GLY A 51 -3.47 -14.25 -8.02
C GLY A 51 -3.13 -12.78 -8.31
N ASN A 52 -2.11 -12.25 -7.62
CA ASN A 52 -1.62 -10.86 -7.78
C ASN A 52 -0.68 -10.65 -8.98
N VAL A 53 -0.57 -11.64 -9.84
CA VAL A 53 0.18 -11.57 -11.11
C VAL A 53 -0.79 -11.47 -12.30
N ASP A 54 -0.26 -11.15 -13.47
CA ASP A 54 -1.02 -10.97 -14.72
C ASP A 54 -2.02 -12.11 -15.01
N THR A 55 -1.62 -13.36 -14.83
CA THR A 55 -2.49 -14.52 -15.05
C THR A 55 -3.63 -14.61 -14.05
N GLY A 56 -3.39 -14.27 -12.78
CA GLY A 56 -4.41 -14.26 -11.75
C GLY A 56 -5.46 -13.16 -11.98
N ILE A 57 -5.01 -11.94 -12.29
CA ILE A 57 -5.89 -10.82 -12.61
C ILE A 57 -6.75 -11.16 -13.84
N ALA A 58 -6.15 -11.72 -14.89
CA ALA A 58 -6.89 -12.11 -16.09
C ALA A 58 -7.91 -13.23 -15.82
N SER A 59 -7.61 -14.19 -14.94
CA SER A 59 -8.58 -15.24 -14.54
C SER A 59 -9.78 -14.62 -13.83
N ILE A 60 -9.57 -13.73 -12.89
CA ILE A 60 -10.67 -13.05 -12.18
C ILE A 60 -11.53 -12.20 -13.13
N LEU A 61 -10.91 -11.52 -14.09
CA LEU A 61 -11.65 -10.77 -15.11
C LEU A 61 -12.51 -11.71 -15.96
N LEU A 62 -11.98 -12.86 -16.39
CA LEU A 62 -12.72 -13.88 -17.13
C LEU A 62 -13.93 -14.42 -16.33
N ASP A 63 -13.76 -14.72 -15.06
CA ASP A 63 -14.81 -15.25 -14.20
C ASP A 63 -15.95 -14.23 -13.96
N ASN A 64 -15.67 -12.95 -14.10
CA ASN A 64 -16.62 -11.86 -13.88
C ASN A 64 -17.15 -11.20 -15.15
N CYS A 65 -16.72 -11.64 -16.35
CA CYS A 65 -17.27 -11.14 -17.59
C CYS A 65 -18.34 -12.08 -18.17
N THR A 66 -19.23 -11.52 -18.97
CA THR A 66 -20.19 -12.28 -19.78
C THR A 66 -19.51 -12.81 -21.04
N LEU A 67 -20.18 -13.71 -21.77
CA LEU A 67 -19.72 -14.18 -23.08
C LEU A 67 -19.57 -13.07 -24.12
N SER A 68 -20.28 -11.95 -23.93
CA SER A 68 -20.14 -10.73 -24.75
C SER A 68 -19.02 -9.80 -24.32
N GLY A 69 -18.21 -10.17 -23.32
CA GLY A 69 -17.09 -9.38 -22.80
C GLY A 69 -17.49 -8.26 -21.83
N LYS A 70 -18.77 -8.13 -21.47
CA LYS A 70 -19.23 -7.12 -20.50
C LYS A 70 -19.07 -7.60 -19.08
N PHE A 71 -18.64 -6.72 -18.18
CA PHE A 71 -18.57 -7.01 -16.75
C PHE A 71 -19.95 -6.83 -16.10
N LYS A 72 -20.21 -7.65 -15.08
CA LYS A 72 -21.43 -7.54 -14.25
C LYS A 72 -21.32 -6.47 -13.18
N LYS A 73 -20.10 -6.07 -12.86
CA LYS A 73 -19.73 -5.15 -11.80
C LYS A 73 -18.91 -4.01 -12.39
N ASN A 74 -19.14 -2.80 -11.93
CA ASN A 74 -18.54 -1.60 -12.52
C ASN A 74 -17.22 -1.19 -11.87
N THR A 75 -16.86 -1.81 -10.74
CA THR A 75 -15.64 -1.47 -10.00
C THR A 75 -14.76 -2.72 -9.81
N ALA A 76 -13.49 -2.58 -10.07
CA ALA A 76 -12.48 -3.62 -9.83
C ALA A 76 -11.41 -3.13 -8.85
N LEU A 77 -11.02 -3.99 -7.93
CA LEU A 77 -9.96 -3.78 -6.95
C LEU A 77 -8.96 -4.94 -7.04
N PHE A 78 -7.76 -4.66 -7.51
CA PHE A 78 -6.73 -5.68 -7.69
C PHE A 78 -5.50 -5.43 -6.82
N GLU A 79 -5.11 -6.44 -6.06
CA GLU A 79 -3.75 -6.56 -5.56
C GLU A 79 -2.83 -6.93 -6.72
N MET A 80 -1.73 -6.19 -6.91
CA MET A 80 -0.79 -6.39 -8.00
C MET A 80 0.65 -6.57 -7.46
N ASP A 81 1.33 -7.62 -7.91
CA ASP A 81 2.78 -7.78 -7.70
C ASP A 81 3.54 -6.73 -8.50
N GLU A 82 4.48 -6.04 -7.90
CA GLU A 82 5.24 -4.93 -8.48
C GLU A 82 5.95 -5.31 -9.77
N ARG A 83 6.46 -6.54 -9.85
CA ARG A 83 7.18 -7.06 -11.02
C ARG A 83 6.26 -7.41 -12.17
N SER A 84 4.98 -7.53 -11.91
CA SER A 84 3.97 -7.71 -12.94
C SER A 84 3.60 -6.39 -13.64
N ALA A 85 4.04 -5.24 -13.13
CA ALA A 85 3.71 -3.92 -13.67
C ALA A 85 3.87 -3.81 -15.19
N PRO A 86 4.98 -4.26 -15.84
CA PRO A 86 5.11 -4.17 -17.29
C PRO A 86 4.09 -4.98 -18.08
N ARG A 87 3.53 -6.02 -17.49
CA ARG A 87 2.53 -6.88 -18.13
C ARG A 87 1.09 -6.55 -17.76
N VAL A 88 0.91 -5.78 -16.67
CA VAL A 88 -0.41 -5.46 -16.11
C VAL A 88 -0.80 -4.01 -16.38
N LEU A 89 0.02 -3.05 -15.97
CA LEU A 89 -0.34 -1.63 -16.01
C LEU A 89 -0.68 -1.08 -17.40
N PRO A 90 0.04 -1.44 -18.50
CA PRO A 90 -0.28 -0.94 -19.84
C PRO A 90 -1.69 -1.34 -20.34
N TYR A 91 -2.23 -2.44 -19.81
CA TYR A 91 -3.53 -2.98 -20.23
C TYR A 91 -4.63 -2.71 -19.19
N LEU A 92 -4.32 -2.86 -17.90
CA LEU A 92 -5.26 -2.62 -16.81
C LEU A 92 -5.62 -1.12 -16.70
N ARG A 93 -4.64 -0.24 -16.90
CA ARG A 93 -4.77 1.23 -16.85
C ARG A 93 -5.60 1.69 -15.66
N PRO A 94 -5.19 1.38 -14.43
CA PRO A 94 -6.02 1.69 -13.28
C PRO A 94 -6.27 3.19 -13.14
N ASP A 95 -7.49 3.56 -12.73
CA ASP A 95 -7.84 4.95 -12.39
C ASP A 95 -7.12 5.39 -11.12
N TRP A 96 -6.91 4.44 -10.20
CA TRP A 96 -6.25 4.64 -8.93
C TRP A 96 -5.20 3.57 -8.66
N LEU A 97 -4.07 4.00 -8.11
CA LEU A 97 -3.06 3.08 -7.62
C LEU A 97 -2.63 3.50 -6.21
N VAL A 98 -2.74 2.58 -5.27
CA VAL A 98 -2.22 2.70 -3.92
C VAL A 98 -0.89 1.98 -3.85
N CYS A 99 0.20 2.67 -3.51
CA CYS A 99 1.50 2.06 -3.24
C CYS A 99 1.81 2.13 -1.75
N THR A 100 1.83 0.97 -1.10
CA THR A 100 2.01 0.89 0.36
C THR A 100 3.43 1.22 0.79
N ASN A 101 4.42 0.64 0.15
CA ASN A 101 5.85 0.87 0.32
C ASN A 101 6.66 0.08 -0.70
N LEU A 102 7.91 0.49 -0.93
CA LEU A 102 8.88 -0.22 -1.76
C LEU A 102 10.14 -0.51 -0.96
N GLN A 103 10.32 -1.76 -0.57
CA GLN A 103 11.44 -2.23 0.23
C GLN A 103 12.09 -3.43 -0.46
N ARG A 104 13.25 -3.85 0.05
CA ARG A 104 13.89 -5.09 -0.39
C ARG A 104 13.00 -6.29 -0.03
N ASP A 105 12.51 -7.02 -1.04
CA ASP A 105 11.62 -8.17 -0.82
C ASP A 105 12.42 -9.36 -0.24
N SER A 106 13.26 -9.99 -1.02
CA SER A 106 14.08 -11.10 -0.52
C SER A 106 15.40 -11.20 -1.26
N MET A 107 16.43 -11.69 -0.58
CA MET A 107 17.76 -11.91 -1.17
C MET A 107 17.73 -12.82 -2.40
N LYS A 108 16.83 -13.81 -2.45
CA LYS A 108 16.70 -14.74 -3.57
C LYS A 108 15.98 -14.16 -4.78
N ARG A 109 15.12 -13.17 -4.57
CA ARG A 109 14.35 -12.55 -5.66
C ARG A 109 15.04 -11.32 -6.23
N ASN A 110 16.19 -10.95 -5.67
CA ASN A 110 17.10 -9.91 -6.14
C ASN A 110 16.40 -8.58 -6.50
N ALA A 111 15.42 -8.20 -5.72
CA ALA A 111 14.69 -6.99 -5.97
C ALA A 111 15.28 -5.84 -5.16
N HIS A 112 16.30 -5.18 -5.70
CA HIS A 112 16.70 -3.88 -5.19
C HIS A 112 15.52 -2.91 -5.31
N PRO A 113 15.16 -2.14 -4.27
CA PRO A 113 13.99 -1.26 -4.31
C PRO A 113 13.97 -0.31 -5.51
N GLU A 114 15.13 0.23 -5.91
CA GLU A 114 15.23 1.09 -7.10
C GLU A 114 14.93 0.37 -8.43
N PHE A 115 15.18 -0.92 -8.52
CA PHE A 115 14.78 -1.71 -9.69
C PHE A 115 13.25 -1.83 -9.75
N ILE A 116 12.60 -2.10 -8.62
CA ILE A 116 11.15 -2.16 -8.51
C ILE A 116 10.52 -0.80 -8.79
N PHE A 117 11.09 0.27 -8.21
CA PHE A 117 10.69 1.64 -8.49
C PHE A 117 10.71 1.93 -9.99
N ARG A 118 11.81 1.61 -10.68
CA ARG A 118 11.95 1.84 -12.13
C ARG A 118 10.88 1.09 -12.93
N ILE A 119 10.65 -0.19 -12.61
CA ILE A 119 9.62 -1.00 -13.28
C ILE A 119 8.23 -0.36 -13.14
N LEU A 120 7.86 0.07 -11.95
CA LEU A 120 6.58 0.74 -11.69
C LEU A 120 6.52 2.09 -12.41
N ASN A 121 7.57 2.90 -12.27
CA ASN A 121 7.63 4.26 -12.80
C ASN A 121 7.52 4.30 -14.34
N GLU A 122 8.25 3.43 -15.03
CA GLU A 122 8.26 3.35 -16.49
C GLU A 122 6.95 2.82 -17.11
N ASN A 123 6.14 2.12 -16.32
CA ASN A 123 4.89 1.52 -16.78
C ASN A 123 3.64 2.17 -16.20
N MET A 124 3.80 3.24 -15.40
CA MET A 124 2.66 3.93 -14.80
C MET A 124 1.86 4.69 -15.85
N PRO A 125 0.53 4.43 -15.98
CA PRO A 125 -0.29 5.20 -16.92
C PRO A 125 -0.44 6.65 -16.45
N GLU A 126 -0.34 7.60 -17.37
CA GLU A 126 -0.34 9.06 -17.10
C GLU A 126 -1.58 9.57 -16.34
N LYS A 127 -2.72 8.92 -16.52
CA LYS A 127 -4.00 9.36 -15.90
C LYS A 127 -4.28 8.72 -14.54
N THR A 128 -3.49 7.74 -14.13
CA THR A 128 -3.66 7.04 -12.84
C THR A 128 -3.44 8.03 -11.69
N LYS A 129 -4.40 8.13 -10.80
CA LYS A 129 -4.25 8.88 -9.54
C LYS A 129 -3.54 8.00 -8.51
N LEU A 130 -2.60 8.58 -7.79
CA LEU A 130 -1.71 7.85 -6.90
C LEU A 130 -2.01 8.18 -5.43
N ILE A 131 -2.05 7.15 -4.60
CA ILE A 131 -2.01 7.26 -3.15
C ILE A 131 -0.69 6.64 -2.70
N LEU A 132 0.25 7.46 -2.28
CA LEU A 132 1.63 7.08 -2.04
C LEU A 132 2.00 7.24 -0.56
N ASN A 133 2.85 6.34 -0.07
CA ASN A 133 3.48 6.51 1.23
C ASN A 133 4.54 7.62 1.13
N GLY A 134 4.27 8.77 1.73
CA GLY A 134 5.18 9.91 1.70
C GLY A 134 6.40 9.74 2.60
N ASP A 135 6.30 8.89 3.63
CA ASP A 135 7.44 8.53 4.49
C ASP A 135 8.37 7.51 3.82
N ASP A 136 7.95 6.90 2.70
CA ASP A 136 8.80 6.03 1.89
C ASP A 136 9.51 6.81 0.80
N LEU A 137 10.80 7.05 0.99
CA LEU A 137 11.67 7.82 0.09
C LEU A 137 11.78 7.21 -1.32
N ILE A 138 11.29 6.01 -1.54
CA ILE A 138 11.27 5.33 -2.83
C ILE A 138 9.90 5.49 -3.49
N SER A 139 8.85 4.94 -2.87
CA SER A 139 7.50 4.97 -3.45
C SER A 139 6.93 6.38 -3.57
N GLY A 140 7.29 7.29 -2.68
CA GLY A 140 6.86 8.69 -2.73
C GLY A 140 7.24 9.44 -4.02
N ARG A 141 8.26 8.96 -4.74
CA ARG A 141 8.75 9.56 -5.99
C ARG A 141 8.09 8.99 -7.27
N LEU A 142 7.21 7.99 -7.15
CA LEU A 142 6.60 7.33 -8.33
C LEU A 142 5.84 8.32 -9.20
N ALA A 143 6.07 8.22 -10.52
CA ALA A 143 5.37 8.92 -11.59
C ALA A 143 5.07 10.40 -11.27
N PRO A 144 6.09 11.29 -11.22
CA PRO A 144 6.00 12.65 -10.68
C PRO A 144 4.96 13.53 -11.36
N GLU A 145 4.55 13.23 -12.58
CA GLU A 145 3.54 14.00 -13.33
C GLU A 145 2.10 13.58 -13.00
N ASN A 146 1.90 12.45 -12.32
CA ASN A 146 0.56 11.98 -11.98
C ASN A 146 -0.02 12.74 -10.78
N LYS A 147 -1.33 12.96 -10.78
CA LYS A 147 -2.05 13.45 -9.59
C LYS A 147 -1.85 12.47 -8.44
N ARG A 148 -1.58 12.99 -7.25
CA ARG A 148 -1.30 12.17 -6.09
C ARG A 148 -1.75 12.79 -4.79
N SER A 149 -1.93 11.95 -3.78
CA SER A 149 -2.00 12.32 -2.38
C SER A 149 -1.06 11.43 -1.57
N TYR A 150 -0.50 11.99 -0.51
CA TYR A 150 0.45 11.32 0.35
C TYR A 150 -0.16 10.96 1.69
N PHE A 151 0.04 9.72 2.11
CA PHE A 151 -0.21 9.30 3.48
C PHE A 151 1.11 9.05 4.20
N GLY A 152 1.08 9.23 5.51
CA GLY A 152 2.25 9.03 6.36
C GLY A 152 1.87 9.02 7.84
N ILE A 153 2.89 8.89 8.68
CA ILE A 153 2.74 8.88 10.14
C ILE A 153 3.71 9.90 10.72
N SER A 154 3.22 10.76 11.61
CA SER A 154 4.03 11.69 12.38
C SER A 154 4.97 10.95 13.33
N LYS A 155 6.04 11.61 13.74
CA LYS A 155 7.03 11.09 14.69
C LYS A 155 6.38 10.50 15.93
N LEU A 156 6.71 9.27 16.24
CA LEU A 156 6.30 8.60 17.48
C LEU A 156 7.27 8.96 18.62
N LYS A 157 6.79 8.88 19.87
CA LYS A 157 7.52 9.38 21.06
C LYS A 157 8.87 8.69 21.31
N TYR A 158 9.03 7.46 20.83
CA TYR A 158 10.23 6.62 21.05
C TYR A 158 11.19 6.60 19.87
N GLU A 159 10.92 7.33 18.80
CA GLU A 159 11.72 7.28 17.57
C GLU A 159 12.92 8.24 17.60
N THR A 160 13.99 7.79 16.99
CA THR A 160 15.26 8.50 16.85
C THR A 160 15.67 8.62 15.39
N PRO A 161 16.58 9.54 15.04
CA PRO A 161 17.16 9.59 13.70
C PRO A 161 18.04 8.39 13.35
N THR A 162 18.58 7.72 14.37
CA THR A 162 19.46 6.55 14.22
C THR A 162 18.65 5.30 13.94
N GLU A 163 19.19 4.44 13.11
CA GLU A 163 18.60 3.18 12.73
C GLU A 163 19.24 2.04 13.51
N ASP A 164 18.42 1.20 14.14
CA ASP A 164 18.87 0.00 14.84
C ASP A 164 18.83 -1.26 13.96
N ASN A 165 18.36 -1.14 12.72
CA ASN A 165 18.24 -2.26 11.79
C ASN A 165 19.53 -2.50 11.01
N ILE A 166 19.91 -3.78 10.84
CA ILE A 166 21.08 -4.20 10.07
C ILE A 166 20.96 -3.84 8.57
N ILE A 167 19.75 -3.65 8.07
CA ILE A 167 19.47 -3.35 6.65
C ILE A 167 18.89 -1.95 6.54
N CYS A 168 19.62 -1.06 5.87
CA CYS A 168 19.15 0.24 5.40
C CYS A 168 19.14 0.22 3.87
N ASP A 169 17.96 0.36 3.26
CA ASP A 169 17.84 0.36 1.80
C ASP A 169 18.22 1.73 1.21
N ILE A 170 18.07 2.81 1.98
CA ILE A 170 18.46 4.16 1.58
C ILE A 170 19.10 4.90 2.76
N SER A 171 20.37 5.28 2.59
CA SER A 171 21.10 6.21 3.44
C SER A 171 21.40 7.52 2.72
N ASP A 172 21.43 7.47 1.39
CA ASP A 172 21.86 8.56 0.53
C ASP A 172 20.69 9.14 -0.26
N CYS A 173 20.79 10.42 -0.54
CA CYS A 173 19.80 11.15 -1.30
C CYS A 173 19.60 10.53 -2.70
N PRO A 174 18.36 10.17 -3.08
CA PRO A 174 18.09 9.57 -4.37
C PRO A 174 18.31 10.52 -5.55
N GLU A 175 18.40 11.83 -5.31
CA GLU A 175 18.60 12.84 -6.33
C GLU A 175 20.07 13.20 -6.56
N CYS A 176 20.88 13.29 -5.50
CA CYS A 176 22.25 13.76 -5.62
C CYS A 176 23.32 12.87 -4.97
N GLY A 177 22.94 11.73 -4.38
CA GLY A 177 23.87 10.79 -3.75
C GLY A 177 24.58 11.29 -2.49
N SER A 178 24.14 12.40 -1.89
CA SER A 178 24.68 12.87 -0.61
C SER A 178 23.93 12.26 0.55
N GLU A 179 24.55 12.20 1.71
CA GLU A 179 23.93 11.72 2.94
C GLU A 179 22.61 12.45 3.22
N LEU A 180 21.62 11.71 3.72
CA LEU A 180 20.32 12.22 4.15
C LEU A 180 20.30 12.47 5.65
N ASP A 181 19.74 13.61 6.05
CA ASP A 181 19.41 13.90 7.44
C ASP A 181 17.99 13.43 7.73
N PHE A 182 17.86 12.42 8.57
CA PHE A 182 16.56 11.92 9.04
C PHE A 182 16.13 12.70 10.28
N GLU A 183 14.92 13.23 10.24
CA GLU A 183 14.25 13.74 11.43
C GLU A 183 13.87 12.60 12.36
N PHE A 184 13.31 11.52 11.78
CA PHE A 184 13.01 10.26 12.45
C PHE A 184 12.89 9.13 11.43
N ARG A 185 12.94 7.89 11.90
CA ARG A 185 12.67 6.68 11.15
C ARG A 185 11.69 5.81 11.91
N HIS A 186 10.66 5.31 11.24
CA HIS A 186 9.76 4.32 11.80
C HIS A 186 10.37 2.91 11.72
N TYR A 187 10.94 2.59 10.56
CA TYR A 187 11.69 1.35 10.31
C TYR A 187 12.40 1.45 8.96
N ASN A 188 13.55 0.81 8.80
CA ASN A 188 14.36 0.80 7.59
C ASN A 188 14.57 2.24 7.06
N HIS A 189 14.18 2.55 5.81
CA HIS A 189 14.23 3.89 5.22
C HIS A 189 12.89 4.64 5.30
N ILE A 190 11.89 4.05 5.93
CA ILE A 190 10.58 4.67 6.11
C ILE A 190 10.66 5.69 7.25
N GLY A 191 10.48 6.95 6.91
CA GLY A 191 10.59 8.07 7.84
C GLY A 191 10.68 9.40 7.11
N ARG A 192 11.01 10.47 7.83
CA ARG A 192 11.14 11.82 7.24
C ARG A 192 12.58 12.25 7.18
N ALA A 193 13.01 12.69 6.02
CA ALA A 193 14.37 13.08 5.76
C ALA A 193 14.46 14.30 4.85
N VAL A 194 15.62 14.99 4.95
CA VAL A 194 15.98 16.11 4.10
C VAL A 194 17.42 15.96 3.63
N CYS A 195 17.68 16.33 2.39
CA CYS A 195 19.04 16.45 1.86
C CYS A 195 19.49 17.91 1.92
N ARG A 196 20.47 18.23 2.74
CA ARG A 196 21.00 19.59 2.86
C ARG A 196 21.71 20.08 1.61
N ARG A 197 22.13 19.17 0.72
CA ARG A 197 22.88 19.53 -0.48
C ARG A 197 21.98 19.97 -1.62
N CYS A 198 20.90 19.26 -1.93
CA CYS A 198 20.03 19.55 -3.07
C CYS A 198 18.62 20.01 -2.69
N GLY A 199 18.26 19.97 -1.40
CA GLY A 199 16.93 20.34 -0.93
C GLY A 199 15.86 19.25 -1.10
N PHE A 200 16.24 18.05 -1.55
CA PHE A 200 15.30 16.91 -1.54
C PHE A 200 14.77 16.68 -0.13
N SER A 201 13.48 16.46 -0.01
CA SER A 201 12.84 16.19 1.27
C SER A 201 11.64 15.24 1.10
N THR A 202 11.27 14.58 2.18
CA THR A 202 9.95 13.94 2.31
C THR A 202 8.86 14.96 1.92
N PRO A 203 7.87 14.58 1.11
CA PRO A 203 6.79 15.48 0.70
C PRO A 203 5.90 15.88 1.88
N GLU A 204 5.12 16.94 1.70
CA GLU A 204 4.01 17.25 2.62
C GLU A 204 2.99 16.11 2.61
N ILE A 205 2.53 15.72 3.80
CA ILE A 205 1.63 14.59 3.98
C ILE A 205 0.18 15.07 4.05
N ASP A 206 -0.65 14.61 3.12
CA ASP A 206 -2.08 14.99 3.06
C ASP A 206 -2.92 14.27 4.11
N TYR A 207 -2.53 13.02 4.43
CA TYR A 207 -3.17 12.16 5.44
C TYR A 207 -2.14 11.73 6.46
N ASP A 208 -1.92 12.56 7.48
CA ASP A 208 -0.87 12.36 8.49
C ASP A 208 -1.45 11.79 9.78
N MET A 209 -1.16 10.54 10.09
CA MET A 209 -1.51 9.94 11.38
C MET A 209 -0.62 10.52 12.47
N THR A 210 -1.18 11.34 13.35
CA THR A 210 -0.44 12.10 14.37
C THR A 210 -0.40 11.44 15.73
N SER A 211 -1.36 10.58 16.02
CA SER A 211 -1.43 9.86 17.31
C SER A 211 -2.33 8.64 17.23
N ASP A 212 -2.13 7.73 18.19
CA ASP A 212 -3.01 6.64 18.53
C ASP A 212 -3.58 6.85 19.94
N GLU A 213 -4.89 6.90 20.06
CA GLU A 213 -5.61 7.03 21.32
C GLU A 213 -6.52 5.82 21.51
N HIS A 214 -6.17 4.87 22.41
CA HIS A 214 -7.03 3.74 22.77
C HIS A 214 -7.67 3.01 21.56
N ASP A 215 -6.89 2.47 20.63
CA ASP A 215 -7.33 1.82 19.39
C ASP A 215 -7.96 2.77 18.35
N THR A 216 -7.66 4.05 18.44
CA THR A 216 -8.14 5.06 17.49
C THR A 216 -6.95 5.80 16.88
N ALA A 217 -6.84 5.77 15.57
CA ALA A 217 -5.93 6.63 14.82
C ALA A 217 -6.52 8.02 14.69
N VAL A 218 -5.73 9.03 14.98
CA VAL A 218 -6.05 10.42 14.66
C VAL A 218 -5.27 10.80 13.41
N ILE A 219 -5.96 11.00 12.31
CA ILE A 219 -5.37 11.35 11.01
C ILE A 219 -5.71 12.80 10.69
N MET A 220 -4.68 13.61 10.51
CA MET A 220 -4.85 15.00 10.06
C MET A 220 -5.09 15.01 8.56
N HIS A 221 -6.19 15.61 8.13
CA HIS A 221 -6.51 15.81 6.73
C HIS A 221 -7.11 17.21 6.51
N ASN A 222 -6.53 18.00 5.59
CA ASN A 222 -6.92 19.40 5.35
C ASN A 222 -6.99 20.25 6.63
N GLY A 223 -6.04 20.05 7.53
CA GLY A 223 -5.95 20.78 8.80
C GLY A 223 -6.98 20.37 9.86
N LYS A 224 -7.73 19.29 9.65
CA LYS A 224 -8.74 18.77 10.58
C LYS A 224 -8.37 17.37 11.05
N PRO A 225 -8.53 17.05 12.33
CA PRO A 225 -8.37 15.70 12.85
C PRO A 225 -9.59 14.84 12.52
N GLU A 226 -9.35 13.72 11.87
CA GLU A 226 -10.34 12.66 11.60
C GLU A 226 -9.99 11.44 12.46
N LYS A 227 -11.00 10.73 12.99
CA LYS A 227 -10.80 9.61 13.93
C LYS A 227 -11.25 8.29 13.34
N TYR A 228 -10.36 7.30 13.35
CA TYR A 228 -10.58 5.99 12.76
C TYR A 228 -10.14 4.88 13.70
N ARG A 229 -10.91 3.79 13.76
CA ARG A 229 -10.54 2.63 14.56
C ARG A 229 -9.29 1.95 14.00
N LEU A 230 -8.32 1.68 14.88
CA LEU A 230 -7.19 0.81 14.60
C LEU A 230 -7.57 -0.66 14.82
N LEU A 231 -7.18 -1.52 13.92
CA LEU A 231 -7.42 -2.96 14.04
C LEU A 231 -6.30 -3.65 14.83
N ASN A 232 -5.09 -3.10 14.80
CA ASN A 232 -3.92 -3.54 15.55
C ASN A 232 -3.03 -2.34 15.89
N LYS A 233 -2.04 -2.54 16.80
CA LYS A 233 -1.15 -1.48 17.31
C LYS A 233 0.30 -1.62 16.84
N ARG A 234 0.52 -2.04 15.61
CA ARG A 234 1.86 -2.08 15.02
C ARG A 234 2.02 -0.98 14.00
N ILE A 235 3.21 -0.45 13.87
CA ILE A 235 3.53 0.62 12.92
C ILE A 235 3.09 0.25 11.47
N THR A 236 3.26 -1.00 11.08
CA THR A 236 2.82 -1.48 9.75
C THR A 236 1.30 -1.46 9.59
N ASP A 237 0.55 -1.73 10.66
CA ASP A 237 -0.91 -1.67 10.65
C ASP A 237 -1.41 -0.22 10.62
N TYR A 238 -0.68 0.70 11.26
CA TYR A 238 -0.95 2.13 11.19
C TYR A 238 -0.84 2.63 9.74
N TYR A 239 0.24 2.27 9.03
CA TYR A 239 0.40 2.58 7.60
C TYR A 239 -0.72 1.96 6.76
N ASN A 240 -1.11 0.71 7.02
CA ASN A 240 -2.16 0.04 6.25
C ASN A 240 -3.52 0.73 6.41
N VAL A 241 -3.89 1.12 7.64
CA VAL A 241 -5.14 1.84 7.91
C VAL A 241 -5.09 3.22 7.29
N THR A 242 -3.98 3.97 7.46
CA THR A 242 -3.84 5.32 6.91
C THR A 242 -3.88 5.31 5.37
N ALA A 243 -3.26 4.32 4.72
CA ALA A 243 -3.35 4.14 3.26
C ALA A 243 -4.78 3.88 2.78
N ALA A 244 -5.51 3.00 3.48
CA ALA A 244 -6.90 2.69 3.12
C ALA A 244 -7.83 3.89 3.35
N VAL A 245 -7.65 4.62 4.45
CA VAL A 245 -8.37 5.88 4.73
C VAL A 245 -8.08 6.90 3.64
N ALA A 246 -6.82 7.18 3.35
CA ALA A 246 -6.42 8.15 2.33
C ALA A 246 -7.08 7.83 0.99
N PHE A 247 -6.99 6.57 0.53
CA PHE A 247 -7.64 6.16 -0.71
C PHE A 247 -9.16 6.36 -0.66
N CYS A 248 -9.85 5.88 0.38
CA CYS A 248 -11.32 5.94 0.45
C CYS A 248 -11.83 7.38 0.54
N ARG A 249 -11.10 8.28 1.21
CA ARG A 249 -11.41 9.71 1.28
C ARG A 249 -11.22 10.39 -0.08
N GLU A 250 -10.11 10.15 -0.76
CA GLU A 250 -9.85 10.64 -2.11
C GLU A 250 -10.82 10.06 -3.15
N PHE A 251 -11.28 8.84 -2.94
CA PHE A 251 -12.30 8.19 -3.77
C PHE A 251 -13.68 8.83 -3.63
N GLY A 252 -13.91 9.63 -2.57
CA GLY A 252 -15.11 10.42 -2.36
C GLY A 252 -16.01 9.97 -1.21
N LEU A 253 -15.58 8.99 -0.40
CA LEU A 253 -16.32 8.65 0.80
C LEU A 253 -16.11 9.72 1.90
N SER A 254 -17.15 10.01 2.67
CA SER A 254 -17.07 10.90 3.82
C SER A 254 -16.26 10.26 4.97
N GLU A 255 -15.75 11.09 5.89
CA GLU A 255 -15.12 10.63 7.14
C GLU A 255 -16.01 9.62 7.87
N GLN A 256 -17.30 9.93 8.04
CA GLN A 256 -18.26 9.09 8.76
C GLN A 256 -18.44 7.72 8.09
N GLN A 257 -18.54 7.68 6.76
CA GLN A 257 -18.69 6.41 6.01
C GLN A 257 -17.46 5.50 6.21
N VAL A 258 -16.27 6.07 6.17
CA VAL A 258 -15.02 5.32 6.38
C VAL A 258 -14.92 4.87 7.84
N ALA A 259 -15.20 5.75 8.81
CA ALA A 259 -15.14 5.43 10.23
C ALA A 259 -16.15 4.34 10.62
N ASP A 260 -17.39 4.44 10.16
CA ASP A 260 -18.43 3.42 10.43
C ASP A 260 -18.05 2.07 9.82
N SER A 261 -17.46 2.09 8.64
CA SER A 261 -16.99 0.87 7.99
C SER A 261 -15.90 0.19 8.80
N LEU A 262 -14.89 0.94 9.28
CA LEU A 262 -13.81 0.42 10.12
C LEU A 262 -14.31 -0.07 11.48
N ASN A 263 -15.25 0.64 12.12
CA ASN A 263 -15.84 0.25 13.40
C ASN A 263 -16.56 -1.11 13.32
N GLY A 264 -17.20 -1.40 12.22
CA GLY A 264 -17.91 -2.66 11.98
C GLY A 264 -17.03 -3.80 11.44
N MET A 265 -15.70 -3.62 11.34
CA MET A 265 -14.80 -4.68 10.93
C MET A 265 -14.42 -5.59 12.09
N ASN A 266 -14.51 -6.89 11.87
CA ASN A 266 -13.83 -7.86 12.71
C ASN A 266 -12.33 -7.80 12.40
N ILE A 267 -11.49 -7.96 13.43
CA ILE A 267 -10.04 -8.06 13.27
C ILE A 267 -9.80 -9.21 12.27
N VAL A 268 -9.42 -8.85 11.05
CA VAL A 268 -8.96 -9.85 10.08
C VAL A 268 -7.75 -10.50 10.73
N LYS A 269 -7.78 -11.82 10.94
CA LYS A 269 -6.63 -12.58 11.44
C LYS A 269 -5.44 -12.21 10.56
N SER A 270 -4.60 -11.35 11.09
CA SER A 270 -3.36 -10.94 10.41
C SER A 270 -2.47 -12.18 10.34
N ARG A 271 -1.42 -12.12 9.55
CA ARG A 271 -0.38 -13.18 9.54
C ARG A 271 0.30 -13.37 10.90
N TYR A 272 -0.21 -12.73 11.91
CA TYR A 272 0.25 -12.74 13.29
C TYR A 272 -0.94 -13.05 14.17
N ASP A 273 -0.88 -14.11 14.91
CA ASP A 273 -1.90 -14.53 15.87
C ASP A 273 -1.24 -14.65 17.24
N ASN A 274 -1.91 -14.15 18.26
CA ASN A 274 -1.46 -14.24 19.64
C ASN A 274 -2.58 -14.91 20.44
N PHE A 275 -2.29 -16.02 21.07
CA PHE A 275 -3.24 -16.75 21.90
C PHE A 275 -2.55 -17.38 23.11
N GLU A 276 -3.32 -17.59 24.17
CA GLU A 276 -2.83 -18.28 25.35
C GLU A 276 -3.10 -19.79 25.26
N ALA A 277 -2.06 -20.61 25.42
CA ALA A 277 -2.18 -22.06 25.48
C ALA A 277 -1.32 -22.62 26.61
N CYS A 278 -1.92 -23.43 27.48
CA CYS A 278 -1.26 -24.07 28.64
C CYS A 278 -0.54 -23.07 29.56
N GLY A 279 -1.16 -21.88 29.80
CA GLY A 279 -0.60 -20.82 30.65
C GLY A 279 0.63 -20.12 30.06
N LYS A 280 0.83 -20.24 28.73
CA LYS A 280 1.89 -19.55 27.98
C LYS A 280 1.29 -18.74 26.86
N GLU A 281 1.82 -17.54 26.68
CA GLU A 281 1.52 -16.72 25.51
C GLU A 281 2.20 -17.32 24.28
N VAL A 282 1.42 -17.64 23.26
CA VAL A 282 1.89 -18.21 21.99
C VAL A 282 1.70 -17.18 20.91
N ILE A 283 2.81 -16.79 20.31
CA ILE A 283 2.84 -15.83 19.19
C ILE A 283 3.11 -16.61 17.91
N VAL A 284 2.16 -16.57 16.97
CA VAL A 284 2.33 -17.18 15.65
C VAL A 284 2.52 -16.06 14.63
N SER A 285 3.71 -15.97 14.04
CA SER A 285 4.01 -15.04 12.96
C SER A 285 4.18 -15.81 11.64
N LEU A 286 3.28 -15.55 10.68
CA LEU A 286 3.39 -16.07 9.32
C LEU A 286 4.22 -15.08 8.47
N ALA A 287 5.53 -15.13 8.60
CA ALA A 287 6.42 -14.42 7.70
C ALA A 287 6.48 -15.13 6.33
N LYS A 288 6.45 -14.36 5.23
CA LYS A 288 6.86 -14.93 3.93
C LYS A 288 8.30 -15.40 4.10
N GLY A 289 8.51 -16.72 4.13
CA GLY A 289 9.83 -17.33 4.29
C GLY A 289 10.80 -16.73 3.28
N GLN A 290 11.86 -16.08 3.78
CA GLN A 290 12.96 -15.42 3.08
C GLN A 290 12.94 -13.87 3.07
N ASN A 291 12.00 -13.21 3.77
CA ASN A 291 12.10 -11.77 4.03
C ASN A 291 12.58 -11.55 5.47
N PRO A 292 13.89 -11.32 5.72
CA PRO A 292 14.42 -11.13 7.06
C PRO A 292 13.85 -9.88 7.76
N VAL A 293 13.48 -8.85 7.00
CA VAL A 293 12.86 -7.63 7.54
C VAL A 293 11.48 -7.92 8.11
N ALA A 294 10.68 -8.77 7.45
CA ALA A 294 9.36 -9.17 7.94
C ALA A 294 9.43 -10.15 9.14
N CYS A 295 10.60 -10.72 9.42
CA CYS A 295 10.82 -11.65 10.53
C CYS A 295 11.45 -10.97 11.77
N SER A 296 12.01 -9.78 11.62
CA SER A 296 12.77 -9.07 12.67
C SER A 296 12.00 -7.93 13.32
N GLY A 297 10.80 -7.64 12.83
CA GLY A 297 9.94 -6.55 13.35
C GLY A 297 8.96 -7.00 14.42
#